data_81527a8cab9b15a9803c6cf8ecce20d6
#
_entry.id   81527a8cab9b15a9803c6cf8ecce20d6
#
_cell.length_a   1.000
_cell.length_b   1.000
_cell.length_c   1.000
_cell.angle_alpha   90.00
_cell.angle_beta   90.00
_cell.angle_gamma   90.00
#
_symmetry.space_group_name_H-M   'P 1'
#
loop_
_entity.id
_entity.type
_entity.pdbx_description
1 polymer ?
#
loop_
_entity_poly.entity_id
_entity_poly.type
_entity_poly.pdbx_seq_one_letter_code
_entity_poly.pdbx_strand_id
1 'polypeptide(L)'
;MRAVVSSTSAAGANVTVTDLPAPVPAAGQVQVKVAAAAVNPVDLFTADPRSVQLLGIPELPERLGLGWDLAGVVSAVGEAVTDYSVGQPVIGLVDKFITPIGAQSEYVVLDLNAVAGLPAGADLSAAATLPANASTARQALRLSGAQPGDTVLITGAAGAVGGFALEIGNRLGYRMIGIARAADEEAVRALGAADFVAADDPTTAVRALAPTGVDVIIDAAILIDKITGALAEGGSFVAVNDPATPSIAGAKVQKVSVRADADDLAAIVADWQAGRLTARVAEQYRFERAADAHARLRAGGVRGRLLLVP
;
A
#
# COMPACT_ATOMS: atom_id res chain seq x y z
N MET A 1 -14.85 14.14 -16.79
CA MET A 1 -14.60 13.80 -15.39
C MET A 1 -13.27 14.37 -14.92
N ARG A 2 -13.18 14.74 -13.64
CA ARG A 2 -11.92 15.19 -13.07
C ARG A 2 -11.01 14.01 -12.74
N ALA A 3 -9.72 14.19 -12.97
CA ALA A 3 -8.67 13.22 -12.63
C ALA A 3 -7.41 13.94 -12.17
N VAL A 4 -6.72 13.36 -11.21
CA VAL A 4 -5.41 13.83 -10.73
C VAL A 4 -4.33 13.19 -11.57
N VAL A 5 -3.48 14.01 -12.16
CA VAL A 5 -2.42 13.57 -13.08
C VAL A 5 -1.10 14.26 -12.79
N SER A 6 -0.03 13.66 -13.29
CA SER A 6 1.30 14.27 -13.42
C SER A 6 1.62 14.48 -14.91
N SER A 7 2.08 15.67 -15.29
CA SER A 7 2.60 15.93 -16.64
C SER A 7 4.04 15.42 -16.75
N THR A 8 4.34 14.65 -17.77
CA THR A 8 5.68 14.11 -18.01
C THR A 8 6.66 15.11 -18.62
N SER A 9 6.17 16.27 -19.11
CA SER A 9 6.99 17.39 -19.55
C SER A 9 7.51 18.27 -18.40
N ALA A 10 7.01 18.09 -17.17
CA ALA A 10 7.44 18.86 -16.02
C ALA A 10 8.86 18.47 -15.57
N ALA A 11 9.62 19.46 -15.10
CA ALA A 11 11.01 19.26 -14.63
C ALA A 11 11.13 18.51 -13.29
N GLY A 12 10.03 18.11 -12.68
CA GLY A 12 9.98 17.40 -11.39
C GLY A 12 8.57 17.03 -11.00
N ALA A 13 8.42 16.59 -9.76
CA ALA A 13 7.13 16.18 -9.21
C ALA A 13 6.07 17.28 -9.39
N ASN A 14 4.98 16.91 -10.01
CA ASN A 14 3.83 17.80 -10.23
C ASN A 14 2.53 17.02 -10.07
N VAL A 15 1.53 17.68 -9.53
CA VAL A 15 0.19 17.10 -9.29
C VAL A 15 -0.84 18.14 -9.71
N THR A 16 -1.63 17.80 -10.70
CA THR A 16 -2.67 18.69 -11.24
C THR A 16 -3.99 17.96 -11.39
N VAL A 17 -5.09 18.68 -11.31
CA VAL A 17 -6.42 18.17 -11.63
C VAL A 17 -6.76 18.60 -13.05
N THR A 18 -7.24 17.69 -13.87
CA THR A 18 -7.63 17.94 -15.25
C THR A 18 -8.91 17.22 -15.62
N ASP A 19 -9.61 17.75 -16.62
CA ASP A 19 -10.78 17.09 -17.18
C ASP A 19 -10.36 16.09 -18.25
N LEU A 20 -10.84 14.86 -18.11
CA LEU A 20 -10.62 13.74 -19.05
C LEU A 20 -11.96 13.11 -19.43
N PRO A 21 -12.08 12.46 -20.58
CA PRO A 21 -13.21 11.59 -20.87
C PRO A 21 -13.34 10.49 -19.79
N ALA A 22 -14.57 10.16 -19.40
CA ALA A 22 -14.77 9.02 -18.51
C ALA A 22 -14.42 7.71 -19.27
N PRO A 23 -13.65 6.79 -18.64
CA PRO A 23 -13.28 5.54 -19.29
C PRO A 23 -14.52 4.61 -19.37
N VAL A 24 -14.63 3.84 -20.44
CA VAL A 24 -15.70 2.86 -20.65
C VAL A 24 -15.15 1.45 -20.39
N PRO A 25 -15.81 0.61 -19.59
CA PRO A 25 -15.33 -0.74 -19.32
C PRO A 25 -15.44 -1.62 -20.56
N ALA A 26 -14.38 -2.34 -20.87
CA ALA A 26 -14.36 -3.40 -21.87
C ALA A 26 -14.94 -4.71 -21.29
N ALA A 27 -15.01 -5.77 -22.10
CA ALA A 27 -15.38 -7.10 -21.62
C ALA A 27 -14.49 -7.53 -20.43
N GLY A 28 -15.08 -8.08 -19.38
CA GLY A 28 -14.37 -8.51 -18.17
C GLY A 28 -13.88 -7.36 -17.28
N GLN A 29 -14.40 -6.15 -17.44
CA GLN A 29 -14.03 -4.98 -16.65
C GLN A 29 -15.24 -4.34 -15.98
N VAL A 30 -15.01 -3.62 -14.90
CA VAL A 30 -16.01 -2.77 -14.25
C VAL A 30 -15.54 -1.31 -14.24
N GLN A 31 -16.46 -0.38 -14.42
CA GLN A 31 -16.23 1.04 -14.12
C GLN A 31 -16.68 1.31 -12.70
N VAL A 32 -15.83 1.95 -11.92
CA VAL A 32 -16.12 2.37 -10.54
C VAL A 32 -16.23 3.88 -10.48
N LYS A 33 -17.34 4.39 -9.94
CA LYS A 33 -17.45 5.77 -9.48
C LYS A 33 -16.74 5.86 -8.12
N VAL A 34 -15.61 6.54 -8.09
CA VAL A 34 -14.75 6.64 -6.91
C VAL A 34 -15.41 7.52 -5.86
N ALA A 35 -15.48 7.03 -4.63
CA ALA A 35 -15.91 7.77 -3.46
C ALA A 35 -14.71 8.34 -2.67
N ALA A 36 -13.63 7.55 -2.59
CA ALA A 36 -12.37 7.96 -1.98
C ALA A 36 -11.21 7.21 -2.61
N ALA A 37 -10.05 7.87 -2.74
CA ALA A 37 -8.79 7.30 -3.18
C ALA A 37 -7.68 7.64 -2.18
N ALA A 38 -6.83 6.68 -1.81
CA ALA A 38 -5.74 6.95 -0.90
C ALA A 38 -4.53 7.56 -1.62
N VAL A 39 -3.72 8.32 -0.86
CA VAL A 39 -2.43 8.84 -1.31
C VAL A 39 -1.32 8.02 -0.67
N ASN A 40 -0.49 7.40 -1.48
CA ASN A 40 0.56 6.47 -1.09
C ASN A 40 1.96 6.95 -1.50
N PRO A 41 3.05 6.43 -0.91
CA PRO A 41 4.41 6.74 -1.36
C PRO A 41 4.65 6.45 -2.85
N VAL A 42 4.00 5.42 -3.41
CA VAL A 42 4.07 5.10 -4.83
C VAL A 42 3.48 6.21 -5.71
N ASP A 43 2.48 6.93 -5.23
CA ASP A 43 1.90 8.07 -5.96
C ASP A 43 2.88 9.25 -6.01
N LEU A 44 3.68 9.44 -4.93
CA LEU A 44 4.77 10.44 -4.94
C LEU A 44 5.86 10.07 -5.96
N PHE A 45 6.16 8.78 -6.11
CA PHE A 45 7.08 8.27 -7.13
C PHE A 45 6.53 8.51 -8.54
N THR A 46 5.26 8.17 -8.79
CA THR A 46 4.60 8.35 -10.10
C THR A 46 4.41 9.85 -10.43
N ALA A 47 4.22 10.71 -9.42
CA ALA A 47 4.08 12.14 -9.63
C ALA A 47 5.37 12.84 -10.09
N ASP A 48 6.54 12.19 -9.99
CA ASP A 48 7.80 12.69 -10.53
C ASP A 48 8.20 11.88 -11.77
N PRO A 49 8.08 12.44 -12.99
CA PRO A 49 8.42 11.74 -14.22
C PRO A 49 9.84 11.19 -14.25
N ARG A 50 10.80 11.86 -13.57
CA ARG A 50 12.19 11.40 -13.48
C ARG A 50 12.30 10.08 -12.72
N SER A 51 11.49 9.91 -11.68
CA SER A 51 11.42 8.64 -10.93
C SER A 51 10.88 7.52 -11.82
N VAL A 52 9.83 7.80 -12.62
CA VAL A 52 9.24 6.81 -13.54
C VAL A 52 10.21 6.42 -14.65
N GLN A 53 11.03 7.36 -15.13
CA GLN A 53 12.08 7.06 -16.13
C GLN A 53 13.11 6.04 -15.62
N LEU A 54 13.36 5.98 -14.29
CA LEU A 54 14.25 4.97 -13.70
C LEU A 54 13.74 3.53 -13.87
N LEU A 55 12.46 3.35 -14.23
CA LEU A 55 11.90 2.03 -14.58
C LEU A 55 12.38 1.53 -15.97
N GLY A 56 13.19 2.30 -16.68
CA GLY A 56 13.72 1.94 -17.98
C GLY A 56 12.70 1.98 -19.13
N ILE A 57 11.63 2.77 -18.98
CA ILE A 57 10.58 2.92 -19.98
C ILE A 57 11.04 3.96 -21.00
N PRO A 58 11.17 3.60 -22.29
CA PRO A 58 11.77 4.48 -23.30
C PRO A 58 10.95 5.75 -23.56
N GLU A 59 9.64 5.63 -23.55
CA GLU A 59 8.72 6.74 -23.82
C GLU A 59 7.60 6.78 -22.78
N LEU A 60 7.43 7.91 -22.12
CA LEU A 60 6.31 8.16 -21.23
C LEU A 60 5.18 8.87 -22.01
N PRO A 61 3.90 8.57 -21.69
CA PRO A 61 2.79 9.34 -22.23
C PRO A 61 2.87 10.77 -21.71
N GLU A 62 2.20 11.72 -22.38
CA GLU A 62 2.18 13.14 -21.97
C GLU A 62 1.77 13.34 -20.51
N ARG A 63 0.93 12.44 -19.99
CA ARG A 63 0.40 12.46 -18.63
C ARG A 63 0.35 11.08 -18.03
N LEU A 64 0.57 11.02 -16.70
CA LEU A 64 0.39 9.83 -15.88
C LEU A 64 -0.78 10.05 -14.93
N GLY A 65 -1.75 9.15 -14.93
CA GLY A 65 -2.82 9.12 -13.94
C GLY A 65 -2.27 8.71 -12.57
N LEU A 66 -2.66 9.41 -11.51
CA LEU A 66 -2.20 9.14 -10.15
C LEU A 66 -3.23 8.34 -9.35
N GLY A 67 -2.74 7.61 -8.34
CA GLY A 67 -3.54 6.83 -7.40
C GLY A 67 -3.56 5.34 -7.70
N TRP A 68 -3.39 4.58 -6.63
CA TRP A 68 -3.41 3.11 -6.65
C TRP A 68 -4.64 2.54 -5.92
N ASP A 69 -4.99 3.10 -4.75
CA ASP A 69 -6.09 2.65 -3.90
C ASP A 69 -7.39 3.40 -4.17
N LEU A 70 -8.49 2.69 -4.19
CA LEU A 70 -9.80 3.31 -4.19
C LEU A 70 -10.84 2.47 -3.44
N ALA A 71 -11.90 3.16 -3.01
CA ALA A 71 -13.20 2.57 -2.77
C ALA A 71 -14.27 3.41 -3.47
N GLY A 72 -15.33 2.77 -3.91
CA GLY A 72 -16.39 3.43 -4.64
C GLY A 72 -17.56 2.50 -4.92
N VAL A 73 -18.33 2.85 -5.93
CA VAL A 73 -19.52 2.10 -6.33
C VAL A 73 -19.42 1.77 -7.81
N VAL A 74 -19.73 0.54 -8.18
CA VAL A 74 -19.79 0.13 -9.60
C VAL A 74 -20.82 1.00 -10.33
N SER A 75 -20.38 1.69 -11.36
CA SER A 75 -21.21 2.60 -12.18
C SER A 75 -21.57 2.01 -13.55
N ALA A 76 -20.74 1.10 -14.07
CA ALA A 76 -21.03 0.31 -15.28
C ALA A 76 -20.24 -1.01 -15.24
N VAL A 77 -20.73 -2.00 -15.95
CA VAL A 77 -20.08 -3.31 -16.13
C VAL A 77 -19.86 -3.57 -17.63
N GLY A 78 -18.72 -4.15 -17.95
CA GLY A 78 -18.42 -4.59 -19.32
C GLY A 78 -19.15 -5.87 -19.69
N GLU A 79 -19.02 -6.25 -20.96
CA GLU A 79 -19.61 -7.50 -21.45
C GLU A 79 -19.08 -8.71 -20.65
N ALA A 80 -19.94 -9.71 -20.44
CA ALA A 80 -19.66 -10.95 -19.73
C ALA A 80 -19.33 -10.81 -18.23
N VAL A 81 -19.48 -9.63 -17.62
CA VAL A 81 -19.34 -9.45 -16.17
C VAL A 81 -20.65 -9.86 -15.49
N THR A 82 -20.61 -10.91 -14.67
CA THR A 82 -21.75 -11.46 -13.92
C THR A 82 -21.62 -11.30 -12.41
N ASP A 83 -20.40 -11.13 -11.91
CA ASP A 83 -20.07 -11.15 -10.47
C ASP A 83 -20.27 -9.80 -9.79
N TYR A 84 -20.43 -8.73 -10.59
CA TYR A 84 -20.65 -7.37 -10.12
C TYR A 84 -21.88 -6.75 -10.77
N SER A 85 -22.56 -5.89 -10.03
CA SER A 85 -23.74 -5.14 -10.51
C SER A 85 -23.60 -3.64 -10.23
N VAL A 86 -24.23 -2.83 -11.10
CA VAL A 86 -24.29 -1.37 -10.89
C VAL A 86 -24.93 -1.07 -9.53
N GLY A 87 -24.31 -0.16 -8.78
CA GLY A 87 -24.70 0.19 -7.43
C GLY A 87 -23.98 -0.59 -6.33
N GLN A 88 -23.23 -1.65 -6.66
CA GLN A 88 -22.48 -2.43 -5.69
C GLN A 88 -21.25 -1.66 -5.18
N PRO A 89 -21.04 -1.53 -3.84
CA PRO A 89 -19.85 -0.95 -3.27
C PRO A 89 -18.66 -1.91 -3.42
N VAL A 90 -17.48 -1.35 -3.72
CA VAL A 90 -16.25 -2.10 -3.99
C VAL A 90 -15.01 -1.36 -3.49
N ILE A 91 -13.93 -2.13 -3.25
CA ILE A 91 -12.55 -1.61 -3.23
C ILE A 91 -11.84 -2.01 -4.52
N GLY A 92 -10.80 -1.28 -4.87
CA GLY A 92 -9.99 -1.59 -6.06
C GLY A 92 -8.54 -1.16 -5.93
N LEU A 93 -7.68 -1.84 -6.69
CA LEU A 93 -6.24 -1.60 -6.74
C LEU A 93 -5.78 -1.40 -8.19
N VAL A 94 -5.28 -0.20 -8.49
CA VAL A 94 -4.59 0.11 -9.76
C VAL A 94 -3.10 -0.15 -9.57
N ASP A 95 -2.61 -1.31 -9.96
CA ASP A 95 -1.20 -1.73 -9.77
C ASP A 95 -0.28 -1.36 -10.95
N LYS A 96 -0.54 -0.21 -11.57
CA LYS A 96 0.15 0.23 -12.81
C LYS A 96 0.81 1.60 -12.60
N PHE A 97 2.12 1.67 -12.82
CA PHE A 97 2.85 2.96 -12.81
C PHE A 97 2.49 3.83 -14.02
N ILE A 98 2.18 3.21 -15.16
CA ILE A 98 1.83 3.92 -16.39
C ILE A 98 0.39 3.59 -16.73
N THR A 99 -0.46 4.54 -16.45
CA THR A 99 -1.88 4.49 -16.80
C THR A 99 -2.35 5.92 -17.13
N PRO A 100 -3.24 6.11 -18.08
CA PRO A 100 -3.81 7.43 -18.36
C PRO A 100 -4.74 7.90 -17.24
N ILE A 101 -5.33 6.98 -16.48
CA ILE A 101 -6.28 7.23 -15.40
C ILE A 101 -5.91 6.33 -14.23
N GLY A 102 -5.55 6.93 -13.08
CA GLY A 102 -5.32 6.24 -11.82
C GLY A 102 -6.53 6.30 -10.89
N ALA A 103 -6.38 5.76 -9.69
CA ALA A 103 -7.45 5.73 -8.69
C ALA A 103 -7.88 7.13 -8.21
N GLN A 104 -7.01 8.15 -8.31
CA GLN A 104 -7.33 9.54 -7.93
C GLN A 104 -8.11 10.24 -9.06
N SER A 105 -9.24 9.67 -9.46
CA SER A 105 -10.15 10.16 -10.50
C SER A 105 -11.61 9.93 -10.09
N GLU A 106 -12.56 10.64 -10.72
CA GLU A 106 -14.00 10.44 -10.44
C GLU A 106 -14.51 9.07 -10.90
N TYR A 107 -13.91 8.52 -11.98
CA TYR A 107 -14.22 7.20 -12.52
C TYR A 107 -12.94 6.48 -12.93
N VAL A 108 -12.87 5.19 -12.65
CA VAL A 108 -11.77 4.32 -13.07
C VAL A 108 -12.35 3.01 -13.61
N VAL A 109 -11.66 2.39 -14.56
CA VAL A 109 -11.98 1.03 -15.04
C VAL A 109 -10.96 0.06 -14.47
N LEU A 110 -11.46 -1.05 -13.93
CA LEU A 110 -10.66 -2.10 -13.32
C LEU A 110 -10.98 -3.45 -13.95
N ASP A 111 -9.96 -4.28 -14.11
CA ASP A 111 -10.10 -5.70 -14.40
C ASP A 111 -10.70 -6.42 -13.18
N LEU A 112 -11.41 -7.55 -13.36
CA LEU A 112 -12.07 -8.26 -12.26
C LEU A 112 -11.10 -8.77 -11.19
N ASN A 113 -9.84 -9.03 -11.53
CA ASN A 113 -8.82 -9.41 -10.55
C ASN A 113 -8.33 -8.24 -9.68
N ALA A 114 -8.71 -7.01 -10.02
CA ALA A 114 -8.29 -5.79 -9.32
C ALA A 114 -9.39 -5.16 -8.45
N VAL A 115 -10.49 -5.86 -8.25
CA VAL A 115 -11.66 -5.37 -7.52
C VAL A 115 -12.20 -6.42 -6.56
N ALA A 116 -12.73 -5.99 -5.40
CA ALA A 116 -13.48 -6.85 -4.48
C ALA A 116 -14.71 -6.13 -3.94
N GLY A 117 -15.80 -6.88 -3.78
CA GLY A 117 -17.07 -6.37 -3.26
C GLY A 117 -16.99 -6.00 -1.78
N LEU A 118 -17.67 -4.92 -1.43
CA LEU A 118 -17.91 -4.51 -0.05
C LEU A 118 -19.37 -4.81 0.35
N PRO A 119 -19.69 -4.97 1.64
CA PRO A 119 -21.06 -5.05 2.09
C PRO A 119 -21.80 -3.73 1.87
N ALA A 120 -23.10 -3.80 1.72
CA ALA A 120 -23.95 -2.61 1.68
C ALA A 120 -23.76 -1.75 2.95
N GLY A 121 -23.60 -0.45 2.77
CA GLY A 121 -23.39 0.49 3.88
C GLY A 121 -21.97 0.53 4.44
N ALA A 122 -20.99 -0.12 3.82
CA ALA A 122 -19.58 -0.02 4.21
C ALA A 122 -19.08 1.44 4.17
N ASP A 123 -18.23 1.80 5.13
CA ASP A 123 -17.53 3.08 5.10
C ASP A 123 -16.48 3.07 3.97
N LEU A 124 -16.81 3.72 2.85
CA LEU A 124 -15.95 3.79 1.67
C LEU A 124 -14.66 4.58 1.93
N SER A 125 -14.68 5.56 2.83
CA SER A 125 -13.46 6.29 3.21
C SER A 125 -12.48 5.37 3.95
N ALA A 126 -12.95 4.63 4.93
CA ALA A 126 -12.15 3.64 5.63
C ALA A 126 -11.65 2.55 4.65
N ALA A 127 -12.56 2.01 3.82
CA ALA A 127 -12.24 0.93 2.86
C ALA A 127 -11.16 1.34 1.83
N ALA A 128 -11.13 2.61 1.40
CA ALA A 128 -10.13 3.11 0.46
C ALA A 128 -8.69 3.06 0.99
N THR A 129 -8.48 2.85 2.30
CA THR A 129 -7.14 2.75 2.89
C THR A 129 -6.52 1.34 2.75
N LEU A 130 -7.32 0.35 2.35
CA LEU A 130 -6.96 -1.07 2.44
C LEU A 130 -6.17 -1.59 1.23
N PRO A 131 -6.59 -1.38 -0.05
CA PRO A 131 -6.15 -2.21 -1.17
C PRO A 131 -4.65 -2.36 -1.31
N ALA A 132 -3.90 -1.29 -1.63
CA ALA A 132 -2.45 -1.40 -1.87
C ALA A 132 -1.68 -1.78 -0.61
N ASN A 133 -2.04 -1.21 0.55
CA ASN A 133 -1.23 -1.35 1.75
C ASN A 133 -1.42 -2.71 2.42
N ALA A 134 -2.64 -3.20 2.53
CA ALA A 134 -2.90 -4.51 3.09
C ALA A 134 -2.48 -5.63 2.12
N SER A 135 -2.66 -5.44 0.79
CA SER A 135 -2.12 -6.38 -0.21
C SER A 135 -0.60 -6.45 -0.17
N THR A 136 0.09 -5.29 -0.05
CA THR A 136 1.55 -5.26 0.11
C THR A 136 1.99 -6.02 1.35
N ALA A 137 1.34 -5.80 2.49
CA ALA A 137 1.65 -6.50 3.73
C ALA A 137 1.43 -8.02 3.62
N ARG A 138 0.29 -8.46 3.05
CA ARG A 138 0.01 -9.88 2.82
C ARG A 138 1.02 -10.53 1.88
N GLN A 139 1.32 -9.87 0.75
CA GLN A 139 2.25 -10.39 -0.23
C GLN A 139 3.69 -10.40 0.31
N ALA A 140 4.11 -9.40 1.09
CA ALA A 140 5.41 -9.39 1.75
C ALA A 140 5.57 -10.54 2.76
N LEU A 141 4.56 -10.78 3.60
CA LEU A 141 4.55 -11.88 4.56
C LEU A 141 4.57 -13.24 3.84
N ARG A 142 3.80 -13.42 2.77
CA ARG A 142 3.82 -14.64 1.94
C ARG A 142 5.19 -14.85 1.29
N LEU A 143 5.75 -13.79 0.73
CA LEU A 143 7.05 -13.82 0.05
C LEU A 143 8.19 -14.17 1.00
N SER A 144 8.11 -13.73 2.27
CA SER A 144 9.12 -14.01 3.29
C SER A 144 9.27 -15.51 3.58
N GLY A 145 8.21 -16.30 3.41
CA GLY A 145 8.16 -17.71 3.74
C GLY A 145 8.06 -18.01 5.24
N ALA A 146 7.73 -17.00 6.08
CA ALA A 146 7.58 -17.16 7.53
C ALA A 146 6.61 -18.27 7.90
N GLN A 147 6.90 -18.97 8.99
CA GLN A 147 6.09 -20.04 9.56
C GLN A 147 5.57 -19.65 10.95
N PRO A 148 4.46 -20.22 11.43
CA PRO A 148 4.00 -20.01 12.80
C PRO A 148 5.13 -20.28 13.82
N GLY A 149 5.35 -19.32 14.72
CA GLY A 149 6.44 -19.34 15.69
C GLY A 149 7.68 -18.54 15.29
N ASP A 150 7.85 -18.21 14.00
CA ASP A 150 8.97 -17.36 13.55
C ASP A 150 8.88 -15.96 14.14
N THR A 151 10.05 -15.37 14.36
CA THR A 151 10.18 -13.96 14.78
C THR A 151 10.31 -13.06 13.54
N VAL A 152 9.35 -12.16 13.37
CA VAL A 152 9.27 -11.25 12.22
C VAL A 152 9.46 -9.81 12.67
N LEU A 153 10.50 -9.15 12.15
CA LEU A 153 10.79 -7.74 12.39
C LEU A 153 10.14 -6.90 11.30
N ILE A 154 9.37 -5.88 11.71
CA ILE A 154 8.74 -4.91 10.81
C ILE A 154 9.33 -3.54 11.05
N THR A 155 9.93 -2.91 10.05
CA THR A 155 10.28 -1.50 10.11
C THR A 155 9.13 -0.62 9.62
N GLY A 156 9.06 0.63 10.11
CA GLY A 156 7.92 1.48 9.79
C GLY A 156 6.59 0.92 10.33
N ALA A 157 6.64 0.25 11.48
CA ALA A 157 5.53 -0.48 12.09
C ALA A 157 4.28 0.37 12.35
N ALA A 158 4.42 1.69 12.60
CA ALA A 158 3.31 2.62 12.75
C ALA A 158 2.72 3.09 11.39
N GLY A 159 3.39 2.80 10.27
CA GLY A 159 2.95 3.11 8.91
C GLY A 159 1.79 2.21 8.47
N ALA A 160 1.25 2.44 7.25
CA ALA A 160 0.12 1.65 6.80
C ALA A 160 0.49 0.20 6.47
N VAL A 161 1.52 -0.03 5.68
CA VAL A 161 1.99 -1.40 5.37
C VAL A 161 2.46 -2.10 6.63
N GLY A 162 3.29 -1.43 7.45
CA GLY A 162 3.82 -2.02 8.69
C GLY A 162 2.73 -2.40 9.67
N GLY A 163 1.72 -1.54 9.85
CA GLY A 163 0.59 -1.83 10.73
C GLY A 163 -0.24 -3.04 10.26
N PHE A 164 -0.58 -3.12 8.97
CA PHE A 164 -1.25 -4.31 8.44
C PHE A 164 -0.38 -5.57 8.54
N ALA A 165 0.94 -5.45 8.33
CA ALA A 165 1.85 -6.58 8.50
C ALA A 165 1.87 -7.09 9.95
N LEU A 166 1.82 -6.20 10.95
CA LEU A 166 1.70 -6.58 12.36
C LEU A 166 0.39 -7.35 12.63
N GLU A 167 -0.76 -6.78 12.22
CA GLU A 167 -2.07 -7.40 12.44
C GLU A 167 -2.17 -8.78 11.77
N ILE A 168 -1.71 -8.89 10.52
CA ILE A 168 -1.75 -10.14 9.76
C ILE A 168 -0.76 -11.16 10.34
N GLY A 169 0.48 -10.75 10.60
CA GLY A 169 1.54 -11.63 11.10
C GLY A 169 1.23 -12.17 12.51
N ASN A 170 0.73 -11.32 13.41
CA ASN A 170 0.28 -11.75 14.74
C ASN A 170 -0.81 -12.83 14.64
N ARG A 171 -1.79 -12.65 13.74
CA ARG A 171 -2.86 -13.64 13.51
C ARG A 171 -2.34 -14.96 12.90
N LEU A 172 -1.27 -14.88 12.10
CA LEU A 172 -0.62 -16.06 11.53
C LEU A 172 0.26 -16.80 12.54
N GLY A 173 0.34 -16.31 13.80
CA GLY A 173 1.11 -16.94 14.87
C GLY A 173 2.59 -16.59 14.86
N TYR A 174 2.98 -15.48 14.20
CA TYR A 174 4.36 -14.98 14.23
C TYR A 174 4.61 -14.15 15.49
N ARG A 175 5.82 -14.18 16.04
CA ARG A 175 6.25 -13.20 17.04
C ARG A 175 6.66 -11.91 16.33
N MET A 176 5.81 -10.90 16.42
CA MET A 176 6.01 -9.64 15.73
C MET A 176 6.84 -8.65 16.56
N ILE A 177 7.94 -8.13 15.98
CA ILE A 177 8.73 -7.03 16.54
C ILE A 177 8.51 -5.80 15.66
N GLY A 178 8.08 -4.69 16.25
CA GLY A 178 7.83 -3.45 15.51
C GLY A 178 8.91 -2.40 15.76
N ILE A 179 9.51 -1.83 14.69
CA ILE A 179 10.36 -0.65 14.77
C ILE A 179 9.56 0.57 14.34
N ALA A 180 9.46 1.57 15.21
CA ALA A 180 8.87 2.88 14.94
C ALA A 180 9.45 3.94 15.88
N ARG A 181 8.96 5.18 15.81
CA ARG A 181 9.35 6.24 16.75
C ARG A 181 8.76 5.93 18.12
N ALA A 182 9.45 6.35 19.20
CA ALA A 182 9.01 6.11 20.58
C ALA A 182 7.56 6.55 20.83
N ALA A 183 7.14 7.66 20.25
CA ALA A 183 5.75 8.16 20.38
C ALA A 183 4.69 7.28 19.71
N ASP A 184 5.09 6.24 18.98
CA ASP A 184 4.18 5.32 18.28
C ASP A 184 4.04 3.96 19.00
N GLU A 185 4.72 3.74 20.15
CA GLU A 185 4.78 2.44 20.83
C GLU A 185 3.41 1.87 21.14
N GLU A 186 2.54 2.64 21.79
CA GLU A 186 1.19 2.19 22.17
C GLU A 186 0.40 1.72 20.94
N ALA A 187 0.42 2.52 19.87
CA ALA A 187 -0.27 2.17 18.63
C ALA A 187 0.31 0.92 17.96
N VAL A 188 1.63 0.76 17.95
CA VAL A 188 2.31 -0.42 17.35
C VAL A 188 2.00 -1.69 18.16
N ARG A 189 1.99 -1.61 19.49
CA ARG A 189 1.59 -2.74 20.34
C ARG A 189 0.12 -3.11 20.15
N ALA A 190 -0.76 -2.11 20.06
CA ALA A 190 -2.19 -2.33 19.78
C ALA A 190 -2.44 -3.03 18.44
N LEU A 191 -1.54 -2.86 17.46
CA LEU A 191 -1.59 -3.55 16.16
C LEU A 191 -1.01 -4.99 16.21
N GLY A 192 -0.59 -5.49 17.37
CA GLY A 192 -0.16 -6.87 17.56
C GLY A 192 1.34 -7.09 17.65
N ALA A 193 2.15 -6.03 17.81
CA ALA A 193 3.58 -6.21 18.11
C ALA A 193 3.77 -6.78 19.53
N ALA A 194 4.41 -7.93 19.65
CA ALA A 194 4.83 -8.51 20.91
C ALA A 194 5.93 -7.66 21.58
N ASP A 195 6.87 -7.18 20.73
CA ASP A 195 7.99 -6.34 21.16
C ASP A 195 8.05 -5.07 20.30
N PHE A 196 8.57 -4.01 20.92
CA PHE A 196 8.72 -2.70 20.28
C PHE A 196 10.15 -2.18 20.43
N VAL A 197 10.68 -1.59 19.37
CA VAL A 197 12.00 -0.97 19.33
C VAL A 197 11.90 0.45 18.78
N ALA A 198 12.43 1.41 19.56
CA ALA A 198 12.63 2.80 19.17
C ALA A 198 14.06 3.19 19.56
N ALA A 199 15.03 2.80 18.76
CA ALA A 199 16.44 3.00 19.07
C ALA A 199 17.21 3.61 17.89
N ASP A 200 18.25 4.36 18.19
CA ASP A 200 19.21 4.87 17.20
C ASP A 200 20.05 3.73 16.60
N ASP A 201 20.34 2.70 17.41
CA ASP A 201 20.91 1.41 16.97
C ASP A 201 19.83 0.30 17.12
N PRO A 202 18.98 0.14 16.11
CA PRO A 202 17.93 -0.87 16.15
C PRO A 202 18.45 -2.29 16.07
N THR A 203 19.61 -2.54 15.43
CA THR A 203 20.22 -3.88 15.37
C THR A 203 20.57 -4.39 16.77
N THR A 204 21.29 -3.61 17.56
CA THR A 204 21.64 -4.01 18.93
C THR A 204 20.39 -4.21 19.79
N ALA A 205 19.40 -3.33 19.68
CA ALA A 205 18.16 -3.45 20.44
C ALA A 205 17.35 -4.71 20.05
N VAL A 206 17.25 -5.03 18.76
CA VAL A 206 16.59 -6.26 18.29
C VAL A 206 17.36 -7.51 18.72
N ARG A 207 18.70 -7.48 18.67
CA ARG A 207 19.53 -8.60 19.14
C ARG A 207 19.40 -8.86 20.64
N ALA A 208 19.10 -7.85 21.44
CA ALA A 208 18.78 -8.05 22.86
C ALA A 208 17.45 -8.83 23.06
N LEU A 209 16.48 -8.68 22.15
CA LEU A 209 15.19 -9.38 22.16
C LEU A 209 15.26 -10.76 21.50
N ALA A 210 16.12 -10.91 20.48
CA ALA A 210 16.35 -12.11 19.69
C ALA A 210 17.86 -12.33 19.49
N PRO A 211 18.57 -12.96 20.46
CA PRO A 211 20.04 -13.07 20.43
C PRO A 211 20.60 -13.79 19.21
N THR A 212 19.89 -14.77 18.68
CA THR A 212 20.25 -15.51 17.45
C THR A 212 19.86 -14.77 16.17
N GLY A 213 19.14 -13.66 16.30
CA GLY A 213 18.55 -12.89 15.20
C GLY A 213 17.08 -13.21 14.98
N VAL A 214 16.45 -12.41 14.14
CA VAL A 214 15.06 -12.62 13.69
C VAL A 214 15.05 -13.47 12.42
N ASP A 215 14.03 -14.30 12.25
CA ASP A 215 13.90 -15.20 11.09
C ASP A 215 13.56 -14.41 9.81
N VAL A 216 12.81 -13.32 9.97
CA VAL A 216 12.37 -12.48 8.86
C VAL A 216 12.49 -11.00 9.20
N ILE A 217 12.91 -10.20 8.23
CA ILE A 217 12.80 -8.74 8.24
C ILE A 217 11.92 -8.31 7.08
N ILE A 218 10.86 -7.52 7.36
CA ILE A 218 10.10 -6.79 6.35
C ILE A 218 10.41 -5.31 6.51
N ASP A 219 11.17 -4.77 5.56
CA ASP A 219 11.63 -3.38 5.61
C ASP A 219 10.70 -2.45 4.84
N ALA A 220 9.75 -1.81 5.56
CA ALA A 220 8.84 -0.83 5.01
C ALA A 220 9.28 0.64 5.26
N ALA A 221 10.45 0.85 5.87
CA ALA A 221 10.97 2.19 6.19
C ALA A 221 12.35 2.47 5.58
N ILE A 222 12.89 1.55 4.77
CA ILE A 222 14.21 1.67 4.11
C ILE A 222 15.32 1.90 5.16
N LEU A 223 15.42 0.99 6.12
CA LEU A 223 16.43 1.03 7.18
C LEU A 223 17.60 0.08 6.94
N ILE A 224 17.73 -0.51 5.80
CA ILE A 224 18.61 -1.62 5.40
C ILE A 224 19.90 -1.72 6.23
N ASP A 225 20.78 -0.72 6.12
CA ASP A 225 22.10 -0.73 6.77
C ASP A 225 22.04 -0.75 8.31
N LYS A 226 20.89 -0.35 8.86
CA LYS A 226 20.68 -0.27 10.32
C LYS A 226 20.10 -1.55 10.91
N ILE A 227 19.57 -2.46 10.08
CA ILE A 227 18.80 -3.62 10.57
C ILE A 227 19.26 -4.97 10.02
N THR A 228 20.08 -5.01 8.97
CA THR A 228 20.54 -6.27 8.38
C THR A 228 21.30 -7.14 9.39
N GLY A 229 22.05 -6.53 10.31
CA GLY A 229 22.72 -7.21 11.40
C GLY A 229 21.79 -7.88 12.42
N ALA A 230 20.48 -7.59 12.40
CA ALA A 230 19.50 -8.24 13.25
C ALA A 230 18.97 -9.55 12.66
N LEU A 231 19.21 -9.83 11.36
CA LEU A 231 18.75 -11.05 10.70
C LEU A 231 19.51 -12.28 11.18
N ALA A 232 18.82 -13.39 11.38
CA ALA A 232 19.44 -14.69 11.65
C ALA A 232 20.16 -15.22 10.41
N GLU A 233 21.11 -16.14 10.58
CA GLU A 233 21.74 -16.85 9.48
C GLU A 233 20.69 -17.64 8.69
N GLY A 234 20.69 -17.52 7.36
CA GLY A 234 19.67 -18.15 6.50
C GLY A 234 18.30 -17.47 6.51
N GLY A 235 18.14 -16.38 7.25
CA GLY A 235 16.89 -15.65 7.37
C GLY A 235 16.44 -14.96 6.07
N SER A 236 15.21 -14.45 6.05
CA SER A 236 14.58 -13.80 4.91
C SER A 236 14.46 -12.29 5.10
N PHE A 237 14.84 -11.51 4.09
CA PHE A 237 14.70 -10.08 4.05
C PHE A 237 13.77 -9.67 2.90
N VAL A 238 12.69 -8.97 3.20
CA VAL A 238 11.73 -8.47 2.20
C VAL A 238 11.73 -6.94 2.19
N ALA A 239 12.22 -6.35 1.11
CA ALA A 239 12.15 -4.91 0.88
C ALA A 239 10.76 -4.51 0.34
N VAL A 240 10.17 -3.45 0.89
CA VAL A 240 8.84 -2.95 0.46
C VAL A 240 8.98 -1.77 -0.49
N ASN A 241 9.68 -0.72 -0.11
CA ASN A 241 9.73 0.55 -0.84
C ASN A 241 11.12 0.88 -1.40
N ASP A 242 12.05 -0.05 -1.34
CA ASP A 242 13.41 0.20 -1.76
C ASP A 242 13.55 0.19 -3.29
N PRO A 243 14.15 1.20 -3.90
CA PRO A 243 14.48 1.19 -5.33
C PRO A 243 15.53 0.12 -5.68
N ALA A 244 16.41 -0.24 -4.72
CA ALA A 244 17.44 -1.26 -4.88
C ALA A 244 17.23 -2.39 -3.88
N THR A 245 17.26 -3.63 -4.36
CA THR A 245 17.25 -4.80 -3.47
C THR A 245 18.65 -4.97 -2.86
N PRO A 246 18.80 -4.94 -1.53
CA PRO A 246 20.12 -5.10 -0.89
C PRO A 246 20.70 -6.49 -1.16
N SER A 247 22.02 -6.60 -1.10
CA SER A 247 22.70 -7.90 -1.06
C SER A 247 23.10 -8.20 0.38
N ILE A 248 22.53 -9.25 0.97
CA ILE A 248 22.82 -9.69 2.35
C ILE A 248 23.37 -11.10 2.28
N ALA A 249 24.63 -11.28 2.68
CA ALA A 249 25.29 -12.58 2.62
C ALA A 249 24.52 -13.62 3.46
N GLY A 250 24.28 -14.80 2.88
CA GLY A 250 23.60 -15.91 3.56
C GLY A 250 22.09 -15.73 3.76
N ALA A 251 21.49 -14.63 3.30
CA ALA A 251 20.06 -14.37 3.45
C ALA A 251 19.30 -14.57 2.14
N LYS A 252 18.02 -14.93 2.25
CA LYS A 252 17.06 -14.88 1.15
C LYS A 252 16.53 -13.45 1.03
N VAL A 253 17.00 -12.70 0.04
CA VAL A 253 16.57 -11.30 -0.17
C VAL A 253 15.58 -11.21 -1.31
N GLN A 254 14.46 -10.55 -1.05
CA GLN A 254 13.36 -10.39 -2.00
C GLN A 254 12.81 -8.96 -1.93
N LYS A 255 12.13 -8.52 -2.99
CA LYS A 255 11.41 -7.26 -3.03
C LYS A 255 9.96 -7.54 -3.35
N VAL A 256 9.05 -7.02 -2.53
CA VAL A 256 7.63 -7.08 -2.86
C VAL A 256 7.30 -6.07 -3.95
N SER A 257 6.67 -6.55 -5.01
CA SER A 257 6.04 -5.71 -6.04
C SER A 257 4.57 -6.07 -6.02
N VAL A 258 3.78 -5.28 -5.30
CA VAL A 258 2.36 -5.58 -5.09
C VAL A 258 1.63 -5.71 -6.42
N ARG A 259 0.79 -6.72 -6.52
CA ARG A 259 -0.11 -6.99 -7.65
C ARG A 259 -1.54 -7.07 -7.17
N ALA A 260 -2.43 -6.61 -8.02
CA ALA A 260 -3.85 -6.81 -7.81
C ALA A 260 -4.18 -8.31 -7.90
N ASP A 261 -4.95 -8.78 -6.92
CA ASP A 261 -5.37 -10.16 -6.78
C ASP A 261 -6.74 -10.15 -6.08
N ALA A 262 -7.76 -10.65 -6.76
CA ALA A 262 -9.14 -10.60 -6.27
C ALA A 262 -9.32 -11.40 -4.96
N ASP A 263 -8.63 -12.53 -4.81
CA ASP A 263 -8.71 -13.37 -3.61
C ASP A 263 -8.04 -12.67 -2.42
N ASP A 264 -6.88 -12.01 -2.64
CA ASP A 264 -6.24 -11.18 -1.62
C ASP A 264 -7.16 -10.01 -1.20
N LEU A 265 -7.75 -9.30 -2.16
CA LEU A 265 -8.65 -8.18 -1.88
C LEU A 265 -9.91 -8.64 -1.12
N ALA A 266 -10.52 -9.76 -1.53
CA ALA A 266 -11.68 -10.34 -0.84
C ALA A 266 -11.34 -10.77 0.59
N ALA A 267 -10.17 -11.39 0.80
CA ALA A 267 -9.70 -11.76 2.13
C ALA A 267 -9.43 -10.52 3.02
N ILE A 268 -8.88 -9.44 2.45
CA ILE A 268 -8.69 -8.16 3.15
C ILE A 268 -10.03 -7.57 3.58
N VAL A 269 -11.03 -7.57 2.70
CA VAL A 269 -12.39 -7.11 3.04
C VAL A 269 -12.97 -7.95 4.18
N ALA A 270 -12.88 -9.27 4.10
CA ALA A 270 -13.37 -10.18 5.14
C ALA A 270 -12.67 -9.97 6.49
N ASP A 271 -11.34 -9.75 6.47
CA ASP A 271 -10.57 -9.47 7.68
C ASP A 271 -10.94 -8.11 8.29
N TRP A 272 -11.13 -7.09 7.46
CA TRP A 272 -11.57 -5.76 7.92
C TRP A 272 -12.97 -5.80 8.54
N GLN A 273 -13.92 -6.44 7.88
CA GLN A 273 -15.29 -6.60 8.39
C GLN A 273 -15.35 -7.34 9.73
N ALA A 274 -14.48 -8.31 9.92
CA ALA A 274 -14.37 -9.05 11.17
C ALA A 274 -13.56 -8.32 12.25
N GLY A 275 -13.16 -7.06 12.02
CA GLY A 275 -12.36 -6.27 12.97
C GLY A 275 -10.91 -6.77 13.15
N ARG A 276 -10.42 -7.57 12.21
CA ARG A 276 -9.06 -8.12 12.25
C ARG A 276 -8.03 -7.24 11.54
N LEU A 277 -8.48 -6.27 10.75
CA LEU A 277 -7.67 -5.22 10.15
C LEU A 277 -8.25 -3.86 10.49
N THR A 278 -7.39 -2.92 10.86
CA THR A 278 -7.75 -1.57 11.25
C THR A 278 -7.52 -0.58 10.12
N ALA A 279 -8.59 -0.15 9.46
CA ALA A 279 -8.54 0.95 8.50
C ALA A 279 -8.23 2.27 9.23
N ARG A 280 -7.20 3.01 8.78
CA ARG A 280 -6.71 4.21 9.46
C ARG A 280 -6.71 5.39 8.50
N VAL A 281 -7.71 6.25 8.60
CA VAL A 281 -7.79 7.53 7.87
C VAL A 281 -7.16 8.62 8.73
N ALA A 282 -6.16 9.32 8.21
CA ALA A 282 -5.51 10.43 8.90
C ALA A 282 -6.16 11.77 8.56
N GLU A 283 -6.31 12.07 7.29
CA GLU A 283 -6.87 13.34 6.81
C GLU A 283 -7.58 13.12 5.46
N GLN A 284 -8.54 14.00 5.12
CA GLN A 284 -9.24 13.97 3.83
C GLN A 284 -9.08 15.32 3.11
N TYR A 285 -8.90 15.26 1.80
CA TYR A 285 -8.75 16.40 0.92
C TYR A 285 -9.69 16.26 -0.27
N ARG A 286 -10.23 17.38 -0.77
CA ARG A 286 -10.92 17.41 -2.06
C ARG A 286 -9.89 17.27 -3.19
N PHE A 287 -10.32 16.82 -4.37
CA PHE A 287 -9.43 16.65 -5.54
C PHE A 287 -8.68 17.95 -5.88
N GLU A 288 -9.32 19.10 -5.76
CA GLU A 288 -8.70 20.41 -6.01
C GLU A 288 -7.47 20.67 -5.12
N ARG A 289 -7.37 19.95 -4.00
CA ARG A 289 -6.25 20.01 -3.06
C ARG A 289 -5.33 18.79 -3.13
N ALA A 290 -5.33 18.05 -4.25
CA ALA A 290 -4.49 16.86 -4.42
C ALA A 290 -3.00 17.17 -4.23
N ALA A 291 -2.52 18.31 -4.75
CA ALA A 291 -1.12 18.72 -4.55
C ALA A 291 -0.77 18.92 -3.07
N ASP A 292 -1.69 19.45 -2.25
CA ASP A 292 -1.50 19.62 -0.81
C ASP A 292 -1.43 18.26 -0.10
N ALA A 293 -2.29 17.30 -0.47
CA ALA A 293 -2.28 15.95 0.08
C ALA A 293 -0.96 15.23 -0.23
N HIS A 294 -0.46 15.33 -1.47
CA HIS A 294 0.83 14.78 -1.85
C HIS A 294 1.99 15.46 -1.09
N ALA A 295 1.97 16.79 -0.94
CA ALA A 295 2.95 17.53 -0.15
C ALA A 295 2.90 17.12 1.33
N ARG A 296 1.70 16.96 1.89
CA ARG A 296 1.49 16.51 3.28
C ARG A 296 2.07 15.10 3.51
N LEU A 297 1.88 14.17 2.56
CA LEU A 297 2.48 12.85 2.65
C LEU A 297 4.01 12.91 2.59
N ARG A 298 4.56 13.73 1.68
CA ARG A 298 6.03 13.92 1.52
C ARG A 298 6.67 14.48 2.79
N ALA A 299 5.97 15.32 3.54
CA ALA A 299 6.45 15.87 4.82
C ALA A 299 6.58 14.78 5.91
N GLY A 300 5.99 13.61 5.71
CA GLY A 300 6.05 12.49 6.64
C GLY A 300 5.20 12.66 7.90
N GLY A 301 5.35 11.73 8.84
CA GLY A 301 4.65 11.77 10.13
C GLY A 301 3.15 11.49 10.05
N VAL A 302 2.65 10.96 8.95
CA VAL A 302 1.24 10.57 8.79
C VAL A 302 1.01 9.21 9.45
N ARG A 303 0.02 9.13 10.34
CA ARG A 303 -0.46 7.89 10.95
C ARG A 303 -1.79 7.51 10.30
N GLY A 304 -1.78 6.51 9.44
CA GLY A 304 -2.93 6.17 8.59
C GLY A 304 -2.75 6.66 7.14
N ARG A 305 -3.85 6.89 6.43
CA ARG A 305 -3.83 7.35 5.03
C ARG A 305 -4.46 8.72 4.85
N LEU A 306 -3.88 9.48 3.93
CA LEU A 306 -4.51 10.67 3.38
C LEU A 306 -5.45 10.22 2.26
N LEU A 307 -6.65 10.75 2.23
CA LEU A 307 -7.64 10.44 1.21
C LEU A 307 -7.90 11.66 0.33
N LEU A 308 -8.10 11.40 -0.95
CA LEU A 308 -8.70 12.33 -1.91
C LEU A 308 -10.14 11.92 -2.15
N VAL A 309 -11.03 12.88 -2.05
CA VAL A 309 -12.46 12.72 -2.33
C VAL A 309 -12.88 13.65 -3.47
N PRO A 310 -13.69 13.17 -4.44
CA PRO A 310 -14.19 13.96 -5.57
C PRO A 310 -15.00 15.20 -5.20
#